data_afa1e5dc348ec208b8bb9519d758a338
#
_entry.id   afa1e5dc348ec208b8bb9519d758a338
#
_cell.length_a   1.000
_cell.length_b   1.000
_cell.length_c   1.000
_cell.angle_alpha   90.00
_cell.angle_beta   90.00
_cell.angle_gamma   90.00
#
_symmetry.space_group_name_H-M   'P 1'
#
loop_
_entity.id
_entity.type
_entity.pdbx_description
1 polymer ?
#
loop_
_entity_poly.entity_id
_entity_poly.type
_entity_poly.pdbx_seq_one_letter_code
_entity_poly.pdbx_strand_id
1 'polypeptide(L)'
;MKPSYLLDSTVLIDHLRGIGEATRWLEKLREGEAVVSVITRAEVLCGETEEETISAYELCESFDCPPLTKDVATRAAELRRKNGWKLPDAFQAAMAMRSGLKLVTRNTRDFDPKRHPFVLIPYRI
;
A
#
# COMPACT_ATOMS: atom_id res chain seq x y z
N MET A 1 3.92 -11.33 -15.29
CA MET A 1 4.60 -11.53 -13.99
C MET A 1 3.57 -11.52 -12.87
N LYS A 2 3.70 -12.45 -11.94
CA LYS A 2 2.87 -12.47 -10.74
C LYS A 2 3.36 -11.37 -9.79
N PRO A 3 2.49 -10.50 -9.25
CA PRO A 3 2.93 -9.45 -8.36
C PRO A 3 3.47 -9.99 -7.04
N SER A 4 4.42 -9.26 -6.47
CA SER A 4 5.05 -9.58 -5.18
C SER A 4 4.64 -8.62 -4.08
N TYR A 5 4.27 -7.40 -4.45
CA TYR A 5 4.08 -6.30 -3.51
C TYR A 5 2.71 -5.65 -3.61
N LEU A 6 2.16 -5.32 -2.45
CA LEU A 6 1.02 -4.42 -2.30
C LEU A 6 1.55 -3.13 -1.68
N LEU A 7 1.46 -2.02 -2.41
CA LEU A 7 2.01 -0.75 -1.95
C LEU A 7 1.02 0.00 -1.08
N ASP A 8 1.45 0.37 0.12
CA ASP A 8 0.69 1.24 1.00
C ASP A 8 0.83 2.69 0.53
N SER A 9 -0.15 3.51 0.88
CA SER A 9 -0.17 4.94 0.50
C SER A 9 1.05 5.71 1.00
N THR A 10 1.63 5.32 2.14
CA THR A 10 2.81 6.01 2.70
C THR A 10 3.95 6.11 1.70
N VAL A 11 4.21 5.03 0.95
CA VAL A 11 5.31 4.98 -0.02
C VAL A 11 5.04 5.88 -1.22
N LEU A 12 3.82 5.85 -1.74
CA LEU A 12 3.44 6.68 -2.89
C LEU A 12 3.38 8.17 -2.52
N ILE A 13 2.86 8.48 -1.33
CA ILE A 13 2.81 9.85 -0.83
C ILE A 13 4.23 10.40 -0.61
N ASP A 14 5.13 9.59 -0.04
CA ASP A 14 6.53 9.98 0.12
C ASP A 14 7.16 10.34 -1.22
N HIS A 15 6.93 9.51 -2.24
CA HIS A 15 7.43 9.77 -3.59
C HIS A 15 6.89 11.10 -4.13
N LEU A 16 5.58 11.34 -4.01
CA LEU A 16 4.95 12.58 -4.50
C LEU A 16 5.45 13.82 -3.75
N ARG A 17 5.90 13.65 -2.52
CA ARG A 17 6.50 14.73 -1.71
C ARG A 17 7.99 14.92 -1.94
N GLY A 18 8.57 14.19 -2.88
CA GLY A 18 9.97 14.34 -3.24
C GLY A 18 10.96 13.62 -2.33
N ILE A 19 10.50 12.62 -1.55
CA ILE A 19 11.39 11.80 -0.73
C ILE A 19 12.17 10.86 -1.63
N GLY A 20 13.48 11.10 -1.77
CA GLY A 20 14.34 10.36 -2.70
C GLY A 20 14.40 8.87 -2.46
N GLU A 21 14.37 8.45 -1.20
CA GLU A 21 14.37 7.02 -0.84
C GLU A 21 13.15 6.29 -1.42
N ALA A 22 11.98 6.93 -1.37
CA ALA A 22 10.76 6.37 -1.95
C ALA A 22 10.89 6.26 -3.47
N THR A 23 11.34 7.33 -4.10
CA THR A 23 11.50 7.36 -5.55
C THR A 23 12.47 6.28 -6.02
N ARG A 24 13.62 6.15 -5.37
CA ARG A 24 14.60 5.12 -5.71
C ARG A 24 14.07 3.71 -5.55
N TRP A 25 13.30 3.47 -4.49
CA TRP A 25 12.71 2.15 -4.27
C TRP A 25 11.70 1.82 -5.37
N LEU A 26 10.83 2.77 -5.71
CA LEU A 26 9.82 2.58 -6.77
C LEU A 26 10.45 2.36 -8.14
N GLU A 27 11.54 3.07 -8.44
CA GLU A 27 12.24 2.94 -9.72
C GLU A 27 12.84 1.55 -9.95
N LYS A 28 13.09 0.80 -8.89
CA LYS A 28 13.62 -0.56 -8.99
C LYS A 28 12.55 -1.61 -9.28
N LEU A 29 11.28 -1.24 -9.20
CA LEU A 29 10.19 -2.17 -9.48
C LEU A 29 10.15 -2.49 -10.96
N ARG A 30 9.89 -3.77 -11.25
CA ARG A 30 9.61 -4.21 -12.61
C ARG A 30 8.13 -4.05 -12.89
N GLU A 31 7.76 -3.92 -14.16
CA GLU A 31 6.37 -3.83 -14.56
C GLU A 31 5.59 -5.06 -14.07
N GLY A 32 4.45 -4.82 -13.41
CA GLY A 32 3.61 -5.88 -12.85
C GLY A 32 4.07 -6.45 -11.53
N GLU A 33 5.19 -5.98 -10.98
CA GLU A 33 5.71 -6.48 -9.71
C GLU A 33 4.94 -5.98 -8.49
N ALA A 34 4.30 -4.83 -8.60
CA ALA A 34 3.54 -4.23 -7.50
C ALA A 34 2.12 -3.87 -7.92
N VAL A 35 1.20 -3.98 -6.98
CA VAL A 35 -0.19 -3.54 -7.15
C VAL A 35 -0.56 -2.59 -6.03
N VAL A 36 -1.65 -1.85 -6.21
CA VAL A 36 -2.23 -0.99 -5.18
C VAL A 36 -3.68 -1.39 -4.95
N SER A 37 -4.17 -1.17 -3.74
CA SER A 37 -5.59 -1.37 -3.45
C SER A 37 -6.37 -0.10 -3.75
N VAL A 38 -7.69 -0.22 -3.80
CA VAL A 38 -8.58 0.95 -3.92
C VAL A 38 -8.44 1.87 -2.70
N ILE A 39 -8.04 1.32 -1.54
CA ILE A 39 -7.77 2.11 -0.33
C ILE A 39 -6.57 3.03 -0.56
N THR A 40 -5.45 2.47 -1.03
CA THR A 40 -4.25 3.24 -1.36
C THR A 40 -4.57 4.31 -2.41
N ARG A 41 -5.30 3.91 -3.46
CA ARG A 41 -5.70 4.85 -4.51
C ARG A 41 -6.46 6.04 -3.94
N ALA A 42 -7.47 5.78 -3.09
CA ALA A 42 -8.27 6.85 -2.48
C ALA A 42 -7.42 7.77 -1.60
N GLU A 43 -6.55 7.20 -0.79
CA GLU A 43 -5.68 7.97 0.10
C GLU A 43 -4.68 8.85 -0.68
N VAL A 44 -4.11 8.31 -1.74
CA VAL A 44 -3.15 9.05 -2.58
C VAL A 44 -3.85 10.16 -3.37
N LEU A 45 -5.08 9.90 -3.84
CA LEU A 45 -5.85 10.89 -4.62
C LEU A 45 -6.43 12.04 -3.78
N CYS A 46 -6.34 11.95 -2.45
CA CYS A 46 -6.75 13.04 -1.56
C CYS A 46 -5.76 14.21 -1.53
N GLY A 47 -5.12 14.52 -2.66
CA GLY A 47 -4.22 15.66 -2.80
C GLY A 47 -4.93 16.99 -2.57
N GLU A 48 -4.19 17.99 -2.10
CA GLU A 48 -4.75 19.30 -1.74
C GLU A 48 -4.99 20.23 -2.93
N THR A 49 -4.24 20.05 -4.03
CA THR A 49 -4.35 20.91 -5.21
C THR A 49 -4.70 20.07 -6.44
N GLU A 50 -5.21 20.74 -7.50
CA GLU A 50 -5.47 20.07 -8.77
C GLU A 50 -4.20 19.45 -9.35
N GLU A 51 -3.10 20.17 -9.26
CA GLU A 51 -1.79 19.71 -9.77
C GLU A 51 -1.34 18.45 -9.06
N GLU A 52 -1.43 18.43 -7.74
CA GLU A 52 -1.12 17.26 -6.93
C GLU A 52 -2.03 16.09 -7.28
N THR A 53 -3.31 16.35 -7.53
CA THR A 53 -4.28 15.33 -7.90
C THR A 53 -3.95 14.69 -9.25
N ILE A 54 -3.51 15.50 -10.22
CA ILE A 54 -3.12 14.99 -11.55
C ILE A 54 -1.91 14.06 -11.42
N SER A 55 -0.87 14.49 -10.71
CA SER A 55 0.33 13.67 -10.50
C SER A 55 0.00 12.38 -9.74
N ALA A 56 -0.85 12.48 -8.71
CA ALA A 56 -1.30 11.34 -7.93
C ALA A 56 -2.08 10.34 -8.79
N TYR A 57 -2.96 10.83 -9.65
CA TYR A 57 -3.73 9.99 -10.56
C TYR A 57 -2.81 9.24 -11.53
N GLU A 58 -1.87 9.94 -12.16
CA GLU A 58 -0.92 9.31 -13.08
C GLU A 58 -0.10 8.23 -12.39
N LEU A 59 0.35 8.48 -11.17
CA LEU A 59 1.11 7.51 -10.39
C LEU A 59 0.26 6.27 -10.09
N CYS A 60 -0.97 6.46 -9.63
CA CYS A 60 -1.86 5.33 -9.33
C CYS A 60 -2.17 4.51 -10.59
N GLU A 61 -2.35 5.16 -11.74
CA GLU A 61 -2.65 4.47 -13.01
C GLU A 61 -1.49 3.65 -13.52
N SER A 62 -0.28 3.87 -13.01
CA SER A 62 0.88 3.06 -13.38
C SER A 62 0.90 1.68 -12.72
N PHE A 63 -0.01 1.42 -11.77
CA PHE A 63 -0.12 0.14 -11.08
C PHE A 63 -1.47 -0.49 -11.30
N ASP A 64 -1.50 -1.82 -11.39
CA ASP A 64 -2.77 -2.55 -11.37
C ASP A 64 -3.43 -2.36 -9.99
N CYS A 65 -4.76 -2.30 -10.01
CA CYS A 65 -5.56 -2.07 -8.81
C CYS A 65 -6.66 -3.13 -8.71
N PRO A 66 -6.32 -4.34 -8.21
CA PRO A 66 -7.33 -5.38 -8.04
C PRO A 66 -8.41 -4.95 -7.05
N PRO A 67 -9.66 -5.38 -7.25
CA PRO A 67 -10.75 -4.98 -6.37
C PRO A 67 -10.65 -5.62 -4.99
N LEU A 68 -11.24 -4.97 -4.00
CA LEU A 68 -11.45 -5.55 -2.69
C LEU A 68 -12.74 -6.37 -2.72
N THR A 69 -12.68 -7.59 -2.20
CA THR A 69 -13.81 -8.52 -2.23
C THR A 69 -14.48 -8.64 -0.86
N LYS A 70 -15.65 -9.30 -0.83
CA LYS A 70 -16.33 -9.59 0.43
C LYS A 70 -15.48 -10.43 1.37
N ASP A 71 -14.72 -11.38 0.81
CA ASP A 71 -13.82 -12.23 1.60
C ASP A 71 -12.74 -11.40 2.30
N VAL A 72 -12.15 -10.46 1.56
CA VAL A 72 -11.15 -9.55 2.12
C VAL A 72 -11.78 -8.69 3.22
N ALA A 73 -13.00 -8.18 3.01
CA ALA A 73 -13.69 -7.36 4.00
C ALA A 73 -13.96 -8.16 5.30
N THR A 74 -14.40 -9.41 5.18
CA THR A 74 -14.63 -10.27 6.34
C THR A 74 -13.33 -10.49 7.11
N ARG A 75 -12.24 -10.78 6.41
CA ARG A 75 -10.93 -10.97 7.03
C ARG A 75 -10.42 -9.67 7.68
N ALA A 76 -10.64 -8.54 7.03
CA ALA A 76 -10.26 -7.24 7.58
C ALA A 76 -10.96 -6.97 8.92
N ALA A 77 -12.25 -7.30 9.01
CA ALA A 77 -12.99 -7.16 10.26
C ALA A 77 -12.38 -8.01 11.40
N GLU A 78 -11.99 -9.24 11.10
CA GLU A 78 -11.33 -10.13 12.06
C GLU A 78 -9.98 -9.55 12.51
N LEU A 79 -9.18 -9.08 11.56
CA LEU A 79 -7.86 -8.52 11.83
C LEU A 79 -7.95 -7.25 12.68
N ARG A 80 -8.95 -6.41 12.41
CA ARG A 80 -9.19 -5.23 13.22
C ARG A 80 -9.50 -5.60 14.66
N ARG A 81 -10.36 -6.57 14.88
CA ARG A 81 -10.70 -7.03 16.25
C ARG A 81 -9.47 -7.57 16.98
N LYS A 82 -8.64 -8.33 16.26
CA LYS A 82 -7.45 -8.96 16.85
C LYS A 82 -6.32 -7.98 17.13
N ASN A 83 -6.05 -7.05 16.22
CA ASN A 83 -4.86 -6.19 16.27
C ASN A 83 -5.16 -4.74 16.65
N GLY A 84 -6.42 -4.33 16.65
CA GLY A 84 -6.78 -2.94 16.93
C GLY A 84 -6.45 -1.97 15.82
N TRP A 85 -6.16 -2.45 14.62
CA TRP A 85 -5.84 -1.59 13.48
C TRP A 85 -7.04 -0.77 13.04
N LYS A 86 -6.78 0.38 12.42
CA LYS A 86 -7.81 1.12 11.72
C LYS A 86 -8.30 0.28 10.54
N LEU A 87 -9.56 0.47 10.17
CA LEU A 87 -10.17 -0.37 9.13
C LEU A 87 -9.42 -0.31 7.78
N PRO A 88 -8.97 0.85 7.28
CA PRO A 88 -8.18 0.88 6.05
C PRO A 88 -6.91 0.02 6.13
N ASP A 89 -6.19 0.08 7.25
CA ASP A 89 -4.99 -0.74 7.46
C ASP A 89 -5.32 -2.22 7.52
N ALA A 90 -6.43 -2.57 8.17
CA ALA A 90 -6.90 -3.95 8.23
C ALA A 90 -7.23 -4.50 6.84
N PHE A 91 -7.83 -3.68 5.96
CA PHE A 91 -8.06 -4.07 4.56
C PHE A 91 -6.75 -4.33 3.81
N GLN A 92 -5.75 -3.48 4.01
CA GLN A 92 -4.43 -3.67 3.37
C GLN A 92 -3.80 -5.00 3.81
N ALA A 93 -3.81 -5.25 5.11
CA ALA A 93 -3.25 -6.49 5.66
C ALA A 93 -4.01 -7.73 5.13
N ALA A 94 -5.34 -7.67 5.13
CA ALA A 94 -6.17 -8.76 4.65
C ALA A 94 -5.89 -9.08 3.17
N MET A 95 -5.79 -8.05 2.33
CA MET A 95 -5.50 -8.21 0.91
C MET A 95 -4.12 -8.82 0.69
N ALA A 96 -3.11 -8.30 1.39
CA ALA A 96 -1.74 -8.82 1.29
C ALA A 96 -1.67 -10.29 1.67
N MET A 97 -2.26 -10.64 2.80
CA MET A 97 -2.26 -12.02 3.30
C MET A 97 -2.98 -12.98 2.36
N ARG A 98 -4.16 -12.58 1.87
CA ARG A 98 -4.94 -13.41 0.97
C ARG A 98 -4.26 -13.65 -0.37
N SER A 99 -3.60 -12.64 -0.89
CA SER A 99 -2.98 -12.69 -2.23
C SER A 99 -1.52 -13.14 -2.20
N GLY A 100 -0.97 -13.41 -1.01
CA GLY A 100 0.43 -13.81 -0.87
C GLY A 100 1.40 -12.70 -1.21
N LEU A 101 1.02 -11.44 -0.97
CA LEU A 101 1.84 -10.28 -1.27
C LEU A 101 2.51 -9.76 0.00
N LYS A 102 3.64 -9.09 -0.16
CA LYS A 102 4.22 -8.30 0.92
C LYS A 102 3.57 -6.93 0.93
N LEU A 103 3.08 -6.50 2.09
CA LEU A 103 2.60 -5.14 2.27
C LEU A 103 3.80 -4.22 2.46
N VAL A 104 4.02 -3.34 1.49
CA VAL A 104 5.14 -2.41 1.50
C VAL A 104 4.68 -1.10 2.12
N THR A 105 5.16 -0.81 3.32
CA THR A 105 4.70 0.33 4.10
C THR A 105 5.82 0.91 4.93
N ARG A 106 5.74 2.21 5.23
CA ARG A 106 6.65 2.87 6.17
C ARG A 106 6.00 3.03 7.56
N ASN A 107 4.80 2.53 7.73
CA ASN A 107 4.07 2.60 9.00
C ASN A 107 4.52 1.51 9.96
N THR A 108 5.66 1.71 10.62
CA THR A 108 6.24 0.75 11.57
C THR A 108 5.50 0.73 12.91
N ARG A 109 4.68 1.74 13.18
CA ARG A 109 3.89 1.82 14.40
C ARG A 109 2.84 0.71 14.44
N ASP A 110 2.11 0.52 13.34
CA ASP A 110 1.04 -0.48 13.26
C ASP A 110 1.51 -1.80 12.65
N PHE A 111 2.51 -1.75 11.78
CA PHE A 111 3.01 -2.91 11.05
C PHE A 111 4.48 -3.18 11.36
N ASP A 112 4.70 -3.97 12.39
CA ASP A 112 6.05 -4.42 12.76
C ASP A 112 6.38 -5.71 11.99
N PRO A 113 7.41 -5.71 11.12
CA PRO A 113 7.79 -6.91 10.37
C PRO A 113 8.15 -8.11 11.26
N LYS A 114 8.61 -7.86 12.48
CA LYS A 114 8.94 -8.93 13.43
C LYS A 114 7.70 -9.68 13.91
N ARG A 115 6.57 -8.98 13.99
CA ARG A 115 5.29 -9.55 14.42
C ARG A 115 4.44 -10.01 13.25
N HIS A 116 4.65 -9.40 12.07
CA HIS A 116 3.83 -9.63 10.88
C HIS A 116 4.73 -9.90 9.68
N PRO A 117 4.99 -11.18 9.37
CA PRO A 117 5.92 -11.55 8.29
C PRO A 117 5.54 -11.05 6.90
N PHE A 118 4.27 -10.68 6.68
CA PHE A 118 3.82 -10.15 5.40
C PHE A 118 4.22 -8.68 5.17
N VAL A 119 4.81 -8.02 6.17
CA VAL A 119 5.18 -6.59 6.09
C VAL A 119 6.62 -6.44 5.60
N LEU A 120 6.81 -5.50 4.67
CA LEU A 120 8.11 -5.07 4.19
C LEU A 120 8.26 -3.57 4.40
N ILE A 121 9.27 -3.15 5.15
CA ILE A 121 9.62 -1.74 5.30
C ILE A 121 10.66 -1.42 4.23
N PRO A 122 10.31 -0.60 3.21
CA PRO A 122 11.17 -0.48 2.02
C PRO A 122 12.41 0.40 2.22
N TYR A 123 12.33 1.36 3.13
CA TYR A 123 13.41 2.30 3.41
C TYR A 123 13.13 3.00 4.73
N ARG A 124 14.14 3.66 5.26
CA ARG A 124 14.03 4.52 6.45
C ARG A 124 14.41 5.95 6.06
N ILE A 125 13.77 6.91 6.68
CA ILE A 125 14.04 8.32 6.44
C ILE A 125 14.26 9.07 7.75
#